data_4e834f3ea56c4cfe79dd5347193afda6
#
_entry.id   4e834f3ea56c4cfe79dd5347193afda6
#
_cell.length_a   1.000
_cell.length_b   1.000
_cell.length_c   1.000
_cell.angle_alpha   90.00
_cell.angle_beta   90.00
_cell.angle_gamma   90.00
#
_symmetry.space_group_name_H-M   'P 1'
#
loop_
_entity.id
_entity.type
_entity.pdbx_description
1 polymer ?
#
loop_
_entity_poly.entity_id
_entity_poly.type
_entity_poly.pdbx_seq_one_letter_code
_entity_poly.pdbx_strand_id
1 'polypeptide(L)'
;QSGTLGLVAGAGLTYSWAASVNAYQWMRLRCSVATTASSIATWTIRRGSYATEPIPAAQASATQPVSGTVTVSGNVVAAPTSGFVYALTTAATTNAVIARNVIASLYVITASNPTTTAAYLKLYSKATAPTVGTDAPLITLPIPAGTTQTLNLGAIGQRFGLGIALAVTGGMAATDTTASVAGVQIAATYV
;
A
#
# COMPACT_ATOMS: atom_id res chain seq x y z
N GLN A 1 -40.55 -19.76 17.25
CA GLN A 1 -40.76 -21.08 17.88
C GLN A 1 -40.23 -21.05 19.29
N SER A 2 -41.08 -21.37 20.28
CA SER A 2 -40.71 -21.53 21.69
C SER A 2 -40.35 -22.99 21.90
N GLY A 3 -39.06 -23.26 22.07
CA GLY A 3 -38.57 -24.59 22.40
C GLY A 3 -38.26 -24.65 23.90
N THR A 4 -38.81 -25.64 24.60
CA THR A 4 -38.47 -25.93 25.99
C THR A 4 -37.48 -27.07 26.04
N LEU A 5 -36.28 -26.87 26.56
CA LEU A 5 -35.33 -27.92 26.84
C LEU A 5 -35.65 -28.53 28.22
N GLY A 6 -36.12 -29.77 28.25
CA GLY A 6 -36.31 -30.47 29.51
C GLY A 6 -34.99 -31.06 30.00
N LEU A 7 -34.44 -30.51 31.07
CA LEU A 7 -33.24 -31.03 31.71
C LEU A 7 -33.63 -31.88 32.91
N VAL A 8 -33.16 -33.13 33.00
CA VAL A 8 -33.32 -33.97 34.15
C VAL A 8 -32.20 -33.67 35.14
N ALA A 9 -32.57 -33.40 36.41
CA ALA A 9 -31.59 -33.09 37.45
C ALA A 9 -30.71 -34.35 37.71
N GLY A 10 -29.41 -34.13 37.62
CA GLY A 10 -28.39 -35.14 37.96
C GLY A 10 -27.06 -34.47 38.21
N ALA A 11 -26.31 -34.92 39.20
CA ALA A 11 -25.03 -34.37 39.55
C ALA A 11 -24.02 -34.63 38.43
N GLY A 12 -23.33 -33.60 37.95
CA GLY A 12 -22.26 -33.71 36.98
C GLY A 12 -22.68 -33.85 35.50
N LEU A 13 -23.93 -33.63 35.15
CA LEU A 13 -24.39 -33.69 33.76
C LEU A 13 -24.09 -32.37 33.01
N THR A 14 -23.50 -32.53 31.85
CA THR A 14 -23.28 -31.42 30.92
C THR A 14 -24.19 -31.57 29.71
N TYR A 15 -24.96 -30.54 29.44
CA TYR A 15 -25.84 -30.50 28.27
C TYR A 15 -25.30 -29.45 27.27
N SER A 16 -25.28 -29.86 26.00
CA SER A 16 -24.96 -28.95 24.91
C SER A 16 -26.20 -28.72 24.05
N TRP A 17 -26.47 -27.48 23.77
CA TRP A 17 -27.57 -27.10 22.90
C TRP A 17 -27.10 -26.04 21.90
N ALA A 18 -27.47 -26.23 20.64
CA ALA A 18 -27.19 -25.26 19.59
C ALA A 18 -28.51 -24.67 19.08
N ALA A 19 -28.61 -23.35 19.08
CA ALA A 19 -29.72 -22.63 18.49
C ALA A 19 -29.19 -21.69 17.41
N SER A 20 -29.88 -21.64 16.27
CA SER A 20 -29.66 -20.60 15.30
C SER A 20 -30.27 -19.29 15.83
N VAL A 21 -29.43 -18.28 16.06
CA VAL A 21 -29.87 -16.97 16.60
C VAL A 21 -30.28 -15.99 15.51
N ASN A 22 -30.22 -16.38 14.23
CA ASN A 22 -30.51 -15.48 13.11
C ASN A 22 -31.98 -14.99 13.05
N ALA A 23 -32.88 -15.66 13.77
CA ALA A 23 -34.28 -15.26 13.83
C ALA A 23 -34.70 -14.53 15.13
N TYR A 24 -33.78 -14.36 16.09
CA TYR A 24 -34.12 -13.85 17.40
C TYR A 24 -33.21 -12.69 17.79
N GLN A 25 -33.84 -11.52 18.09
CA GLN A 25 -33.15 -10.37 18.69
C GLN A 25 -32.76 -10.57 20.15
N TRP A 26 -33.43 -11.50 20.82
CA TRP A 26 -33.27 -11.73 22.27
C TRP A 26 -33.31 -13.21 22.61
N MET A 27 -32.34 -13.67 23.40
CA MET A 27 -32.37 -14.98 24.01
C MET A 27 -32.40 -14.84 25.53
N ARG A 28 -33.37 -15.51 26.16
CA ARG A 28 -33.50 -15.54 27.63
C ARG A 28 -33.37 -16.97 28.13
N LEU A 29 -32.38 -17.20 28.99
CA LEU A 29 -32.29 -18.44 29.76
C LEU A 29 -33.04 -18.29 31.06
N ARG A 30 -33.94 -19.20 31.34
CA ARG A 30 -34.74 -19.21 32.56
C ARG A 30 -34.66 -20.58 33.21
N CYS A 31 -34.27 -20.61 34.49
CA CYS A 31 -34.46 -21.77 35.35
C CYS A 31 -35.86 -21.73 35.92
N SER A 32 -36.72 -22.69 35.59
CA SER A 32 -38.13 -22.73 36.05
C SER A 32 -38.32 -23.56 37.33
N VAL A 33 -37.28 -24.23 37.78
CA VAL A 33 -37.30 -25.02 39.01
C VAL A 33 -36.38 -24.37 40.04
N ALA A 34 -36.85 -24.13 41.24
CA ALA A 34 -36.03 -23.61 42.32
C ALA A 34 -34.91 -24.59 42.64
N THR A 35 -33.67 -24.13 42.54
CA THR A 35 -32.50 -24.89 42.99
C THR A 35 -32.44 -24.81 44.52
N THR A 36 -32.10 -25.92 45.16
CA THR A 36 -31.83 -25.90 46.62
C THR A 36 -30.59 -25.04 46.89
N ALA A 37 -30.49 -24.47 48.08
CA ALA A 37 -29.47 -23.46 48.43
C ALA A 37 -28.00 -23.90 48.23
N SER A 38 -27.74 -25.16 47.97
CA SER A 38 -26.41 -25.71 47.69
C SER A 38 -26.16 -26.09 46.20
N SER A 39 -27.11 -25.78 45.32
CA SER A 39 -26.96 -26.13 43.87
C SER A 39 -26.48 -24.89 43.09
N ILE A 40 -25.33 -25.01 42.45
CA ILE A 40 -24.80 -23.98 41.57
C ILE A 40 -25.07 -24.39 40.10
N ALA A 41 -25.85 -23.59 39.39
CA ALA A 41 -26.02 -23.73 37.95
C ALA A 41 -25.09 -22.74 37.24
N THR A 42 -24.10 -23.25 36.58
CA THR A 42 -23.19 -22.42 35.75
C THR A 42 -23.59 -22.48 34.28
N TRP A 43 -23.86 -21.32 33.71
CA TRP A 43 -24.21 -21.21 32.29
C TRP A 43 -23.05 -20.62 31.55
N THR A 44 -22.52 -21.36 30.56
CA THR A 44 -21.51 -20.85 29.64
C THR A 44 -22.16 -20.67 28.28
N ILE A 45 -22.31 -19.42 27.86
CA ILE A 45 -22.79 -19.08 26.52
C ILE A 45 -21.55 -18.81 25.64
N ARG A 46 -21.31 -19.69 24.69
CA ARG A 46 -20.27 -19.48 23.68
C ARG A 46 -20.94 -19.08 22.38
N ARG A 47 -20.55 -17.93 21.84
CA ARG A 47 -20.90 -17.55 20.48
C ARG A 47 -19.97 -18.32 19.54
N GLY A 48 -20.49 -19.31 18.83
CA GLY A 48 -19.77 -19.94 17.74
C GLY A 48 -19.80 -19.00 16.54
N SER A 49 -18.66 -18.65 16.00
CA SER A 49 -18.61 -18.00 14.69
C SER A 49 -18.79 -19.07 13.62
N TYR A 50 -19.98 -19.18 13.07
CA TYR A 50 -20.14 -19.89 11.80
C TYR A 50 -19.67 -18.94 10.69
N ALA A 51 -18.57 -19.31 10.07
CA ALA A 51 -17.89 -18.51 9.04
C ALA A 51 -18.61 -18.50 7.67
N THR A 52 -19.92 -18.73 7.63
CA THR A 52 -20.64 -18.90 6.35
C THR A 52 -21.81 -17.93 6.14
N GLU A 53 -22.02 -16.97 7.03
CA GLU A 53 -23.00 -15.94 6.69
C GLU A 53 -22.32 -14.76 5.99
N PRO A 54 -22.78 -14.39 4.79
CA PRO A 54 -22.31 -13.16 4.18
C PRO A 54 -22.67 -11.98 5.09
N ILE A 55 -21.67 -11.23 5.50
CA ILE A 55 -21.90 -9.98 6.24
C ILE A 55 -22.78 -9.09 5.36
N PRO A 56 -23.95 -8.63 5.83
CA PRO A 56 -24.77 -7.73 5.04
C PRO A 56 -23.93 -6.54 4.58
N ALA A 57 -24.04 -6.16 3.32
CA ALA A 57 -23.25 -5.08 2.71
C ALA A 57 -23.30 -3.76 3.51
N ALA A 58 -24.38 -3.55 4.28
CA ALA A 58 -24.54 -2.41 5.18
C ALA A 58 -23.61 -2.46 6.42
N GLN A 59 -23.15 -3.65 6.83
CA GLN A 59 -22.20 -3.78 7.96
C GLN A 59 -20.74 -3.68 7.52
N ALA A 60 -20.45 -3.90 6.24
CA ALA A 60 -19.10 -3.74 5.69
C ALA A 60 -18.67 -2.25 5.61
N SER A 61 -19.63 -1.32 5.72
CA SER A 61 -19.40 0.13 5.68
C SER A 61 -19.25 0.80 7.04
N ALA A 62 -19.49 0.07 8.15
CA ALA A 62 -19.28 0.64 9.48
C ALA A 62 -17.80 0.54 9.84
N THR A 63 -17.13 1.69 9.92
CA THR A 63 -15.84 1.81 10.58
C THR A 63 -16.01 1.40 12.04
N GLN A 64 -15.66 0.15 12.34
CA GLN A 64 -15.59 -0.26 13.75
C GLN A 64 -14.33 0.34 14.36
N PRO A 65 -14.43 1.09 15.46
CA PRO A 65 -13.25 1.53 16.16
C PRO A 65 -12.51 0.30 16.69
N VAL A 66 -11.32 0.06 16.17
CA VAL A 66 -10.43 -0.99 16.67
C VAL A 66 -9.69 -0.40 17.87
N SER A 67 -10.13 -0.77 19.07
CA SER A 67 -9.37 -0.50 20.29
C SER A 67 -8.37 -1.62 20.50
N GLY A 68 -7.09 -1.34 20.32
CA GLY A 68 -6.01 -2.30 20.50
C GLY A 68 -4.94 -2.17 19.41
N THR A 69 -3.82 -2.88 19.59
CA THR A 69 -2.75 -2.94 18.59
C THR A 69 -3.17 -3.88 17.47
N VAL A 70 -3.37 -3.36 16.27
CA VAL A 70 -3.54 -4.19 15.07
C VAL A 70 -2.14 -4.57 14.58
N THR A 71 -1.76 -5.82 14.78
CA THR A 71 -0.55 -6.36 14.17
C THR A 71 -0.88 -6.82 12.76
N VAL A 72 -0.44 -6.08 11.76
CA VAL A 72 -0.55 -6.49 10.37
C VAL A 72 0.69 -7.31 10.03
N SER A 73 0.53 -8.65 9.96
CA SER A 73 1.58 -9.53 9.43
C SER A 73 1.48 -9.52 7.89
N GLY A 74 2.33 -8.75 7.25
CA GLY A 74 2.37 -8.63 5.80
C GLY A 74 2.96 -7.30 5.35
N ASN A 75 3.25 -7.20 4.07
CA ASN A 75 3.77 -5.96 3.49
C ASN A 75 2.61 -4.96 3.34
N VAL A 76 2.48 -4.03 4.27
CA VAL A 76 1.52 -2.92 4.14
C VAL A 76 2.12 -1.91 3.17
N VAL A 77 1.64 -1.91 1.94
CA VAL A 77 1.95 -0.84 1.01
C VAL A 77 1.04 0.34 1.35
N ALA A 78 1.54 1.26 2.15
CA ALA A 78 0.86 2.53 2.33
C ALA A 78 0.97 3.32 1.01
N ALA A 79 -0.18 3.71 0.45
CA ALA A 79 -0.17 4.68 -0.64
C ALA A 79 0.48 5.98 -0.13
N PRO A 80 1.34 6.65 -0.92
CA PRO A 80 1.94 7.91 -0.52
C PRO A 80 0.83 8.94 -0.26
N THR A 81 0.83 9.52 0.93
CA THR A 81 -0.16 10.52 1.34
C THR A 81 0.07 11.89 0.71
N SER A 82 1.26 12.12 0.16
CA SER A 82 1.62 13.33 -0.61
C SER A 82 2.76 13.01 -1.56
N GLY A 83 2.63 13.43 -2.81
CA GLY A 83 3.67 13.31 -3.82
C GLY A 83 4.22 14.67 -4.20
N PHE A 84 5.52 14.74 -4.46
CA PHE A 84 6.18 15.91 -5.04
C PHE A 84 6.36 15.69 -6.53
N VAL A 85 6.27 16.77 -7.29
CA VAL A 85 6.55 16.76 -8.74
C VAL A 85 7.80 17.58 -9.00
N TYR A 86 8.75 17.01 -9.70
CA TYR A 86 9.90 17.70 -10.25
C TYR A 86 9.72 17.85 -11.75
N ALA A 87 9.96 19.04 -12.28
CA ALA A 87 9.88 19.32 -13.71
C ALA A 87 11.19 19.93 -14.21
N LEU A 88 11.64 19.52 -15.38
CA LEU A 88 12.83 20.01 -16.07
C LEU A 88 12.55 20.13 -17.56
N THR A 89 12.96 21.25 -18.14
CA THR A 89 13.13 21.37 -19.61
C THR A 89 14.63 21.46 -19.89
N THR A 90 15.14 20.60 -20.77
CA THR A 90 16.57 20.51 -21.03
C THR A 90 17.10 21.72 -21.77
N ALA A 91 18.31 22.13 -21.43
CA ALA A 91 19.19 22.97 -22.24
C ALA A 91 20.14 22.11 -23.07
N ALA A 92 20.90 22.70 -24.00
CA ALA A 92 21.94 22.01 -24.77
C ALA A 92 23.19 21.71 -23.92
N THR A 93 23.02 20.98 -22.82
CA THR A 93 24.05 20.57 -21.86
C THR A 93 23.76 19.14 -21.40
N THR A 94 24.50 18.61 -20.44
CA THR A 94 24.21 17.32 -19.81
C THR A 94 23.08 17.41 -18.79
N ASN A 95 22.57 18.60 -18.49
CA ASN A 95 21.45 18.85 -17.58
C ASN A 95 21.55 18.10 -16.23
N ALA A 96 22.76 18.03 -15.67
CA ALA A 96 23.04 17.36 -14.39
C ALA A 96 22.45 18.18 -13.25
N VAL A 97 21.38 17.67 -12.64
CA VAL A 97 20.60 18.36 -11.59
C VAL A 97 20.17 17.38 -10.49
N ILE A 98 19.74 17.96 -9.38
CA ILE A 98 19.14 17.25 -8.27
C ILE A 98 17.65 17.56 -8.19
N ALA A 99 16.81 16.52 -8.17
CA ALA A 99 15.38 16.65 -7.93
C ALA A 99 15.04 16.55 -6.43
N ARG A 100 15.77 15.70 -5.70
CA ARG A 100 15.62 15.52 -4.25
C ARG A 100 16.96 15.17 -3.61
N ASN A 101 17.35 15.90 -2.56
CA ASN A 101 18.64 15.74 -1.88
C ASN A 101 18.63 14.85 -0.64
N VAL A 102 17.53 14.16 -0.39
CA VAL A 102 17.36 13.19 0.69
C VAL A 102 16.73 11.91 0.14
N ILE A 103 16.74 10.85 0.94
CA ILE A 103 16.10 9.58 0.60
C ILE A 103 14.69 9.83 0.07
N ALA A 104 14.38 9.22 -1.08
CA ALA A 104 13.08 9.35 -1.72
C ALA A 104 12.74 8.10 -2.54
N SER A 105 11.46 7.91 -2.82
CA SER A 105 10.96 6.89 -3.73
C SER A 105 10.37 7.55 -4.98
N LEU A 106 10.84 7.15 -6.15
CA LEU A 106 10.34 7.60 -7.44
C LEU A 106 9.24 6.64 -7.90
N TYR A 107 8.07 7.16 -8.25
CA TYR A 107 6.92 6.38 -8.68
C TYR A 107 6.72 6.39 -10.19
N VAL A 108 6.81 7.57 -10.76
CA VAL A 108 6.64 7.71 -12.21
C VAL A 108 7.56 8.81 -12.71
N ILE A 109 8.12 8.61 -13.89
CA ILE A 109 8.81 9.65 -14.64
C ILE A 109 8.33 9.64 -16.08
N THR A 110 7.97 10.80 -16.58
CA THR A 110 7.58 11.01 -17.97
C THR A 110 8.59 11.94 -18.61
N ALA A 111 9.07 11.55 -19.77
CA ALA A 111 10.00 12.32 -20.56
C ALA A 111 9.45 12.49 -22.00
N SER A 112 9.21 13.71 -22.41
CA SER A 112 8.70 14.07 -23.73
C SER A 112 9.81 14.76 -24.55
N ASN A 113 10.11 14.21 -25.70
CA ASN A 113 11.13 14.72 -26.60
C ASN A 113 10.47 15.23 -27.90
N PRO A 114 10.11 16.50 -27.99
CA PRO A 114 9.50 17.07 -29.21
C PRO A 114 10.51 17.34 -30.32
N THR A 115 11.80 17.07 -30.08
CA THR A 115 12.88 17.37 -31.02
C THR A 115 13.09 16.25 -32.02
N THR A 116 13.98 16.47 -33.00
CA THR A 116 14.35 15.49 -34.03
C THR A 116 15.56 14.61 -33.65
N THR A 117 16.14 14.82 -32.47
CA THR A 117 17.34 14.11 -32.00
C THR A 117 16.97 13.32 -30.71
N ALA A 118 17.42 12.06 -30.64
CA ALA A 118 17.24 11.25 -29.44
C ALA A 118 17.99 11.84 -28.22
N ALA A 119 17.45 11.64 -27.05
CA ALA A 119 18.05 11.99 -25.77
C ALA A 119 17.99 10.80 -24.81
N TYR A 120 18.79 10.83 -23.75
CA TYR A 120 18.89 9.74 -22.78
C TYR A 120 18.83 10.31 -21.35
N LEU A 121 17.75 9.98 -20.65
CA LEU A 121 17.59 10.35 -19.24
C LEU A 121 18.33 9.34 -18.37
N LYS A 122 19.22 9.81 -17.53
CA LYS A 122 19.98 9.02 -16.55
C LYS A 122 19.58 9.41 -15.15
N LEU A 123 19.23 8.42 -14.32
CA LEU A 123 18.82 8.59 -12.93
C LEU A 123 19.90 8.04 -11.99
N TYR A 124 20.22 8.81 -10.95
CA TYR A 124 21.28 8.50 -10.00
C TYR A 124 20.75 8.57 -8.56
N SER A 125 21.26 7.69 -7.69
CA SER A 125 21.02 7.80 -6.25
C SER A 125 22.11 8.68 -5.64
N LYS A 126 21.90 10.00 -5.64
CA LYS A 126 22.85 10.99 -5.12
C LYS A 126 22.11 12.15 -4.46
N ALA A 127 22.73 12.71 -3.42
CA ALA A 127 22.25 13.92 -2.74
C ALA A 127 22.79 15.22 -3.38
N THR A 128 23.58 15.11 -4.44
CA THR A 128 24.16 16.23 -5.22
C THR A 128 23.96 15.96 -6.71
N ALA A 129 24.09 16.99 -7.53
CA ALA A 129 24.09 16.80 -8.99
C ALA A 129 25.15 15.75 -9.41
N PRO A 130 24.83 14.86 -10.35
CA PRO A 130 25.77 13.81 -10.75
C PRO A 130 26.94 14.38 -11.55
N THR A 131 28.12 13.77 -11.41
CA THR A 131 29.24 13.96 -12.31
C THR A 131 29.05 13.02 -13.49
N VAL A 132 28.46 13.55 -14.57
CA VAL A 132 28.15 12.77 -15.77
C VAL A 132 29.43 12.19 -16.37
N GLY A 133 29.40 10.92 -16.75
CA GLY A 133 30.55 10.19 -17.26
C GLY A 133 31.41 9.51 -16.18
N THR A 134 31.29 9.92 -14.92
CA THR A 134 32.02 9.33 -13.79
C THR A 134 31.09 8.55 -12.87
N ASP A 135 29.95 9.14 -12.49
CA ASP A 135 28.96 8.47 -11.69
C ASP A 135 28.18 7.44 -12.51
N ALA A 136 27.92 6.27 -11.92
CA ALA A 136 27.13 5.25 -12.56
C ALA A 136 25.62 5.52 -12.38
N PRO A 137 24.82 5.65 -13.45
CA PRO A 137 23.39 5.77 -13.34
C PRO A 137 22.76 4.45 -12.89
N LEU A 138 21.73 4.52 -12.06
CA LEU A 138 20.90 3.36 -11.69
C LEU A 138 19.96 2.95 -12.83
N ILE A 139 19.42 3.94 -13.53
CA ILE A 139 18.48 3.73 -14.63
C ILE A 139 18.87 4.66 -15.77
N THR A 140 18.87 4.14 -17.00
CA THR A 140 18.98 4.93 -18.23
C THR A 140 17.73 4.68 -19.07
N LEU A 141 16.98 5.74 -19.37
CA LEU A 141 15.76 5.71 -20.18
C LEU A 141 16.04 6.40 -21.52
N PRO A 142 15.98 5.67 -22.65
CA PRO A 142 16.06 6.28 -23.98
C PRO A 142 14.78 7.08 -24.27
N ILE A 143 14.93 8.27 -24.85
CA ILE A 143 13.84 9.14 -25.26
C ILE A 143 14.01 9.42 -26.76
N PRO A 144 13.45 8.59 -27.64
CA PRO A 144 13.55 8.80 -29.09
C PRO A 144 12.98 10.15 -29.52
N ALA A 145 13.44 10.63 -30.67
CA ALA A 145 12.94 11.84 -31.28
C ALA A 145 11.41 11.80 -31.49
N GLY A 146 10.72 12.90 -31.23
CA GLY A 146 9.29 13.03 -31.44
C GLY A 146 8.40 12.15 -30.54
N THR A 147 8.95 11.58 -29.43
CA THR A 147 8.20 10.64 -28.58
C THR A 147 8.09 11.10 -27.14
N THR A 148 7.13 10.50 -26.45
CA THR A 148 7.01 10.58 -24.99
C THR A 148 7.21 9.20 -24.41
N GLN A 149 8.09 9.08 -23.42
CA GLN A 149 8.36 7.87 -22.68
C GLN A 149 7.88 8.02 -21.25
N THR A 150 7.25 6.99 -20.70
CA THR A 150 6.83 6.95 -19.30
C THR A 150 7.37 5.71 -18.64
N LEU A 151 8.15 5.88 -17.58
CA LEU A 151 8.60 4.82 -16.71
C LEU A 151 7.73 4.82 -15.45
N ASN A 152 6.89 3.81 -15.32
CA ASN A 152 6.06 3.59 -14.14
C ASN A 152 6.72 2.52 -13.26
N LEU A 153 7.05 2.88 -12.03
CA LEU A 153 7.75 2.04 -11.05
C LEU A 153 6.80 1.39 -10.02
N GLY A 154 5.50 1.48 -10.29
CA GLY A 154 4.46 0.84 -9.48
C GLY A 154 4.17 1.56 -8.15
N ALA A 155 3.30 0.94 -7.34
CA ALA A 155 2.81 1.54 -6.09
C ALA A 155 3.88 1.65 -4.98
N ILE A 156 4.93 0.84 -5.03
CA ILE A 156 6.04 0.91 -4.07
C ILE A 156 7.09 1.94 -4.51
N GLY A 157 7.21 2.17 -5.83
CA GLY A 157 8.24 3.00 -6.42
C GLY A 157 9.64 2.41 -6.34
N GLN A 158 10.60 3.08 -6.97
CA GLN A 158 12.03 2.78 -6.83
C GLN A 158 12.63 3.69 -5.76
N ARG A 159 13.21 3.08 -4.72
CA ARG A 159 13.89 3.82 -3.66
C ARG A 159 15.28 4.28 -4.10
N PHE A 160 15.55 5.57 -3.87
CA PHE A 160 16.86 6.21 -4.03
C PHE A 160 17.40 6.52 -2.62
N GLY A 161 18.45 5.80 -2.21
CA GLY A 161 18.93 5.81 -0.82
C GLY A 161 19.65 7.08 -0.38
N LEU A 162 20.11 7.92 -1.32
CA LEU A 162 20.79 9.19 -1.02
C LEU A 162 20.00 10.40 -1.48
N GLY A 163 19.18 10.24 -2.51
CA GLY A 163 18.43 11.30 -3.16
C GLY A 163 18.21 10.97 -4.63
N ILE A 164 17.35 11.72 -5.30
CA ILE A 164 17.06 11.57 -6.73
C ILE A 164 17.82 12.67 -7.47
N ALA A 165 18.85 12.28 -8.20
CA ALA A 165 19.56 13.15 -9.12
C ALA A 165 19.38 12.62 -10.54
N LEU A 166 19.42 13.51 -11.52
CA LEU A 166 19.25 13.16 -12.93
C LEU A 166 20.17 13.94 -13.83
N ALA A 167 20.43 13.39 -15.00
CA ALA A 167 21.07 14.05 -16.11
C ALA A 167 20.42 13.61 -17.42
N VAL A 168 20.51 14.45 -18.45
CA VAL A 168 20.07 14.11 -19.80
C VAL A 168 21.25 14.30 -20.74
N THR A 169 21.59 13.23 -21.47
CA THR A 169 22.75 13.21 -22.38
C THR A 169 22.34 12.87 -23.82
N GLY A 170 23.24 13.13 -24.77
CA GLY A 170 23.03 12.76 -26.16
C GLY A 170 23.29 11.29 -26.46
N GLY A 171 23.96 10.55 -25.58
CA GLY A 171 24.28 9.14 -25.77
C GLY A 171 23.86 8.26 -24.59
N MET A 172 23.65 6.98 -24.87
CA MET A 172 23.11 5.99 -23.92
C MET A 172 24.14 5.49 -22.89
N ALA A 173 25.42 5.44 -23.29
CA ALA A 173 26.47 4.86 -22.44
C ALA A 173 26.55 5.56 -21.09
N ALA A 174 26.79 4.81 -20.01
CA ALA A 174 26.92 5.38 -18.66
C ALA A 174 27.99 6.47 -18.58
N THR A 175 29.06 6.29 -19.35
CA THR A 175 30.20 7.21 -19.45
C THR A 175 30.01 8.34 -20.47
N ASP A 176 28.87 8.37 -21.17
CA ASP A 176 28.60 9.41 -22.16
C ASP A 176 28.41 10.77 -21.50
N THR A 177 29.15 11.78 -22.01
CA THR A 177 29.12 13.18 -21.54
C THR A 177 28.63 14.14 -22.61
N THR A 178 28.11 13.64 -23.74
CA THR A 178 27.60 14.49 -24.81
C THR A 178 26.39 15.29 -24.33
N ALA A 179 26.35 16.57 -24.70
CA ALA A 179 25.21 17.42 -24.38
C ALA A 179 23.92 16.87 -24.97
N SER A 180 22.84 16.95 -24.22
CA SER A 180 21.50 16.67 -24.73
C SER A 180 21.05 17.78 -25.67
N VAL A 181 20.08 17.46 -26.52
CA VAL A 181 19.31 18.48 -27.23
C VAL A 181 18.47 19.30 -26.24
N ALA A 182 18.30 20.59 -26.51
CA ALA A 182 17.41 21.46 -25.73
C ALA A 182 15.93 21.16 -26.03
N GLY A 183 15.05 21.36 -25.07
CA GLY A 183 13.61 21.27 -25.23
C GLY A 183 12.97 19.93 -24.84
N VAL A 184 13.73 18.92 -24.39
CA VAL A 184 13.16 17.71 -23.79
C VAL A 184 12.55 18.07 -22.43
N GLN A 185 11.31 17.66 -22.21
CA GLN A 185 10.55 17.93 -20.99
C GLN A 185 10.51 16.66 -20.13
N ILE A 186 10.82 16.81 -18.87
CA ILE A 186 10.83 15.70 -17.89
C ILE A 186 9.96 16.10 -16.72
N ALA A 187 9.08 15.18 -16.30
CA ALA A 187 8.29 15.30 -15.09
C ALA A 187 8.44 14.02 -14.27
N ALA A 188 8.80 14.15 -12.99
CA ALA A 188 9.00 13.04 -12.07
C ALA A 188 8.11 13.21 -10.83
N THR A 189 7.40 12.17 -10.44
CA THR A 189 6.60 12.12 -9.21
C THR A 189 7.28 11.23 -8.19
N TYR A 190 7.54 11.75 -6.99
CA TYR A 190 8.26 11.06 -5.92
C TYR A 190 7.73 11.46 -4.52
N VAL A 191 8.11 10.68 -3.51
CA VAL A 191 7.85 10.94 -2.08
C VAL A 191 9.12 10.81 -1.27
#